data_a98ea02f3a5eb5ce1c3d0ad93acdaa8b
#
_entry.id   a98ea02f3a5eb5ce1c3d0ad93acdaa8b
#
_cell.length_a   1.000
_cell.length_b   1.000
_cell.length_c   1.000
_cell.angle_alpha   90.00
_cell.angle_beta   90.00
_cell.angle_gamma   90.00
#
_symmetry.space_group_name_H-M   'P 1'
#
loop_
_entity.id
_entity.type
_entity.pdbx_description
1 polymer ?
#
loop_
_entity_poly.entity_id
_entity_poly.type
_entity_poly.pdbx_seq_one_letter_code
_entity_poly.pdbx_strand_id
1 'polypeptide(L)'
;MKKTLLTFVITSSFFLSNAQNQLKKAEVPAATTEKVENFASNIKFNPDEKVITQHSTTIKGQKVPYQATTGTLPVWDEDGKTIAGLFYTYYERSDVQDRANRPLVISFNGGPGSASVWMQIAYTGPTLLNIDSEGYPIQPYGVKENPHSILDVADIVFVNPVNTAYSRITNKETPKSTFFGVNADVKYLAEWIKTFVTRNNRWASPKYLIGESYGTTRVSGLALELQNSQWMYLNGVVLVSPTTLGIERGVVSKAALRLPYFAATAWYHKMLSSDLQSKDLTVMLPEVEQFTINELLPALSKGGFLEESKRKEIASKIAHYSGISEKVILQNNLDVPLDYFWKELLRDQGFTVGRLDSRYKGIDRKDAGDNPDFNSELTSWLHSFTPAINMYLRNDLNYKTDLKYNMFGPVHPWDNSGDQTGENLRQAMAQNPYLHVLVQSGYYDGACDYFNAKYNLWQMDPSGKLKERMSWKGYRSGHMMYLRKEDLIKGNDDLREFIQKSLPKPGVPAKY
;
A
#
# COMPACT_ATOMS: atom_id res chain seq x y z
N MET A 1 32.36 -62.55 -38.00
CA MET A 1 31.39 -63.43 -38.74
C MET A 1 30.25 -62.60 -39.18
N LYS A 2 30.31 -62.16 -40.39
CA LYS A 2 29.57 -62.59 -41.60
C LYS A 2 28.06 -62.62 -41.46
N LYS A 3 27.48 -61.67 -42.20
CA LYS A 3 26.41 -61.77 -43.24
C LYS A 3 24.97 -61.69 -42.68
N THR A 4 23.95 -61.03 -43.25
CA THR A 4 23.62 -60.87 -44.67
C THR A 4 22.54 -59.82 -44.86
N LEU A 5 22.64 -59.04 -45.92
CA LEU A 5 21.67 -58.15 -46.58
C LEU A 5 20.47 -58.93 -47.12
N LEU A 6 19.24 -58.37 -47.09
CA LEU A 6 18.22 -58.77 -48.05
C LEU A 6 17.42 -57.54 -48.50
N THR A 7 17.62 -57.21 -49.77
CA THR A 7 16.95 -56.22 -50.58
C THR A 7 15.67 -56.85 -51.16
N PHE A 8 14.50 -56.15 -51.10
CA PHE A 8 13.38 -56.52 -51.95
C PHE A 8 12.93 -55.27 -52.77
N VAL A 9 13.18 -55.40 -54.05
CA VAL A 9 12.67 -54.56 -55.13
C VAL A 9 11.39 -55.20 -55.66
N ILE A 10 10.30 -54.45 -55.72
CA ILE A 10 9.12 -54.80 -56.56
C ILE A 10 8.78 -53.60 -57.42
N THR A 11 8.96 -53.80 -58.69
CA THR A 11 8.49 -53.00 -59.83
C THR A 11 7.11 -53.47 -60.25
N SER A 12 6.21 -52.52 -60.54
CA SER A 12 5.18 -52.66 -61.59
C SER A 12 4.42 -51.33 -61.74
N SER A 13 4.65 -50.64 -62.80
CA SER A 13 3.95 -50.63 -64.10
C SER A 13 2.72 -49.72 -64.16
N PHE A 14 2.90 -48.63 -64.84
CA PHE A 14 2.01 -47.76 -65.59
C PHE A 14 0.57 -48.20 -65.80
N PHE A 15 -0.35 -47.24 -65.46
CA PHE A 15 -1.52 -46.94 -66.29
C PHE A 15 -1.70 -45.42 -66.36
N LEU A 16 -1.52 -44.87 -67.54
CA LEU A 16 -1.96 -43.54 -67.94
C LEU A 16 -3.45 -43.60 -68.27
N SER A 17 -4.22 -42.77 -67.63
CA SER A 17 -5.49 -42.31 -68.17
C SER A 17 -5.63 -40.79 -68.01
N ASN A 18 -5.64 -40.12 -69.14
CA ASN A 18 -5.95 -38.70 -69.29
C ASN A 18 -7.34 -38.39 -68.78
N ALA A 19 -7.44 -37.53 -67.77
CA ALA A 19 -8.64 -36.74 -67.49
C ALA A 19 -8.19 -35.30 -67.34
N GLN A 20 -8.29 -34.54 -68.43
CA GLN A 20 -8.25 -33.08 -68.38
C GLN A 20 -9.54 -32.62 -67.68
N ASN A 21 -9.42 -32.22 -66.41
CA ASN A 21 -10.42 -31.39 -65.73
C ASN A 21 -9.81 -30.04 -65.45
N GLN A 22 -10.36 -29.02 -66.09
CA GLN A 22 -10.05 -27.62 -65.86
C GLN A 22 -10.35 -27.27 -64.40
N LEU A 23 -9.34 -27.20 -63.58
CA LEU A 23 -9.40 -26.52 -62.30
C LEU A 23 -9.33 -24.99 -62.58
N LYS A 24 -10.51 -24.33 -62.50
CA LYS A 24 -10.52 -22.88 -62.33
C LYS A 24 -9.60 -22.51 -61.17
N LYS A 25 -8.53 -21.76 -61.46
CA LYS A 25 -7.74 -21.06 -60.43
C LYS A 25 -8.71 -20.18 -59.68
N ALA A 26 -8.98 -20.52 -58.42
CA ALA A 26 -9.55 -19.57 -57.49
C ALA A 26 -8.52 -18.47 -57.33
N GLU A 27 -8.85 -17.25 -57.72
CA GLU A 27 -8.08 -16.05 -57.40
C GLU A 27 -8.10 -15.95 -55.87
N VAL A 28 -6.92 -16.16 -55.26
CA VAL A 28 -6.67 -15.80 -53.85
C VAL A 28 -6.81 -14.29 -53.80
N PRO A 29 -7.72 -13.71 -52.98
CA PRO A 29 -7.80 -12.27 -52.84
C PRO A 29 -6.42 -11.76 -52.46
N ALA A 30 -5.90 -10.74 -53.16
CA ALA A 30 -4.69 -10.07 -52.83
C ALA A 30 -4.77 -9.66 -51.35
N ALA A 31 -3.82 -10.13 -50.54
CA ALA A 31 -3.70 -9.68 -49.17
C ALA A 31 -3.63 -8.16 -49.18
N THR A 32 -4.66 -7.50 -48.67
CA THR A 32 -4.60 -6.08 -48.37
C THR A 32 -3.52 -5.93 -47.36
N THR A 33 -2.36 -5.46 -47.80
CA THR A 33 -1.31 -4.96 -46.90
C THR A 33 -1.94 -3.76 -46.17
N GLU A 34 -2.49 -3.99 -44.98
CA GLU A 34 -2.68 -2.92 -44.03
C GLU A 34 -1.30 -2.26 -43.89
N LYS A 35 -1.25 -0.95 -44.18
CA LYS A 35 -0.09 -0.17 -43.83
C LYS A 35 0.10 -0.31 -42.32
N VAL A 36 1.09 -1.09 -41.91
CA VAL A 36 1.56 -1.06 -40.54
C VAL A 36 2.00 0.36 -40.30
N GLU A 37 1.19 1.14 -39.57
CA GLU A 37 1.63 2.45 -39.11
C GLU A 37 2.87 2.21 -38.27
N ASN A 38 3.97 2.81 -38.65
CA ASN A 38 5.18 2.84 -37.85
C ASN A 38 4.87 3.63 -36.58
N PHE A 39 4.51 2.94 -35.51
CA PHE A 39 4.43 3.55 -34.19
C PHE A 39 5.73 4.26 -33.88
N ALA A 40 5.64 5.51 -33.44
CA ALA A 40 6.81 6.31 -33.15
C ALA A 40 7.74 5.57 -32.21
N SER A 41 9.01 5.45 -32.58
CA SER A 41 10.04 4.72 -31.81
C SER A 41 10.34 5.36 -30.44
N ASN A 42 9.86 6.58 -30.18
CA ASN A 42 10.11 7.33 -28.95
C ASN A 42 8.80 7.60 -28.20
N ILE A 43 8.69 7.03 -27.01
CA ILE A 43 7.60 7.32 -26.09
C ILE A 43 7.78 8.74 -25.56
N LYS A 44 6.79 9.62 -25.80
CA LYS A 44 6.79 10.98 -25.28
C LYS A 44 6.14 11.04 -23.91
N PHE A 45 6.75 11.80 -22.98
CA PHE A 45 6.18 12.15 -21.70
C PHE A 45 5.84 13.64 -21.68
N ASN A 46 4.58 13.95 -21.38
CA ASN A 46 4.13 15.33 -21.16
C ASN A 46 4.00 15.55 -19.64
N PRO A 47 4.72 16.49 -19.03
CA PRO A 47 4.66 16.75 -17.60
C PRO A 47 3.42 17.54 -17.15
N ASP A 48 2.61 18.08 -18.07
CA ASP A 48 1.41 18.88 -17.77
C ASP A 48 0.31 18.55 -18.79
N GLU A 49 -0.43 17.47 -18.51
CA GLU A 49 -1.57 17.05 -19.32
C GLU A 49 -2.68 16.50 -18.45
N LYS A 50 -3.91 16.51 -18.95
CA LYS A 50 -5.06 15.92 -18.28
C LYS A 50 -6.10 15.40 -19.24
N VAL A 51 -6.75 14.30 -18.85
CA VAL A 51 -7.96 13.75 -19.45
C VAL A 51 -9.06 13.82 -18.42
N ILE A 52 -10.25 14.25 -18.83
CA ILE A 52 -11.42 14.38 -17.95
C ILE A 52 -12.51 13.43 -18.46
N THR A 53 -13.03 12.61 -17.56
CA THR A 53 -14.13 11.68 -17.86
C THR A 53 -15.25 11.82 -16.82
N GLN A 54 -16.50 11.58 -17.25
CA GLN A 54 -17.68 11.66 -16.40
C GLN A 54 -18.16 10.28 -16.02
N HIS A 55 -18.48 10.07 -14.77
CA HIS A 55 -18.87 8.77 -14.21
C HIS A 55 -19.98 8.91 -13.18
N SER A 56 -20.50 7.77 -12.78
CA SER A 56 -21.34 7.65 -11.58
C SER A 56 -21.08 6.32 -10.90
N THR A 57 -21.22 6.26 -9.60
CA THR A 57 -21.15 5.03 -8.81
C THR A 57 -22.24 5.05 -7.74
N THR A 58 -22.53 3.90 -7.15
CA THR A 58 -23.49 3.80 -6.04
C THR A 58 -22.73 3.62 -4.73
N ILE A 59 -22.82 4.60 -3.82
CA ILE A 59 -22.18 4.56 -2.51
C ILE A 59 -23.26 4.53 -1.43
N LYS A 60 -23.25 3.51 -0.56
CA LYS A 60 -24.27 3.31 0.49
C LYS A 60 -25.72 3.45 -0.01
N GLY A 61 -25.98 2.94 -1.22
CA GLY A 61 -27.28 2.98 -1.86
C GLY A 61 -27.67 4.29 -2.55
N GLN A 62 -26.79 5.31 -2.51
CA GLN A 62 -27.01 6.59 -3.18
C GLN A 62 -26.16 6.70 -4.44
N LYS A 63 -26.77 7.16 -5.55
CA LYS A 63 -26.05 7.48 -6.78
C LYS A 63 -25.20 8.72 -6.58
N VAL A 64 -23.90 8.59 -6.84
CA VAL A 64 -22.88 9.65 -6.73
C VAL A 64 -22.31 9.91 -8.11
N PRO A 65 -22.72 10.97 -8.80
CA PRO A 65 -22.08 11.40 -10.03
C PRO A 65 -20.72 12.06 -9.72
N TYR A 66 -19.70 11.75 -10.53
CA TYR A 66 -18.37 12.32 -10.33
C TYR A 66 -17.62 12.50 -11.63
N GLN A 67 -16.69 13.44 -11.60
CA GLN A 67 -15.69 13.64 -12.63
C GLN A 67 -14.36 13.01 -12.19
N ALA A 68 -13.72 12.29 -13.10
CA ALA A 68 -12.35 11.82 -12.93
C ALA A 68 -11.42 12.65 -13.81
N THR A 69 -10.41 13.28 -13.22
CA THR A 69 -9.31 13.96 -13.92
C THR A 69 -8.06 13.13 -13.75
N THR A 70 -7.53 12.59 -14.85
CA THR A 70 -6.32 11.77 -14.88
C THR A 70 -5.26 12.46 -15.73
N GLY A 71 -4.05 12.58 -15.21
CA GLY A 71 -2.99 13.26 -15.97
C GLY A 71 -1.72 13.48 -15.16
N THR A 72 -0.93 14.43 -15.60
CA THR A 72 0.32 14.84 -14.97
C THR A 72 0.26 16.31 -14.56
N LEU A 73 0.95 16.64 -13.47
CA LEU A 73 1.12 18.01 -13.00
C LEU A 73 2.62 18.24 -12.74
N PRO A 74 3.20 19.34 -13.25
CA PRO A 74 4.63 19.59 -13.16
C PRO A 74 5.11 19.95 -11.76
N VAL A 75 6.38 19.65 -11.51
CA VAL A 75 7.20 20.19 -10.43
C VAL A 75 8.28 21.03 -11.06
N TRP A 76 8.51 22.24 -10.55
CA TRP A 76 9.51 23.17 -11.03
C TRP A 76 10.67 23.33 -10.05
N ASP A 77 11.83 23.71 -10.56
CA ASP A 77 12.91 24.26 -9.77
C ASP A 77 12.67 25.75 -9.43
N GLU A 78 13.62 26.35 -8.72
CA GLU A 78 13.56 27.76 -8.29
C GLU A 78 13.54 28.75 -9.46
N ASP A 79 14.06 28.35 -10.62
CA ASP A 79 14.06 29.14 -11.87
C ASP A 79 12.78 28.94 -12.70
N GLY A 80 11.85 28.14 -12.24
CA GLY A 80 10.58 27.81 -12.93
C GLY A 80 10.73 26.80 -14.06
N LYS A 81 11.86 26.09 -14.16
CA LYS A 81 12.07 25.01 -15.13
C LYS A 81 11.43 23.73 -14.63
N THR A 82 10.66 23.06 -15.49
CA THR A 82 10.04 21.77 -15.14
C THR A 82 11.11 20.68 -14.95
N ILE A 83 11.17 20.11 -13.74
CA ILE A 83 12.13 19.05 -13.36
C ILE A 83 11.49 17.68 -13.26
N ALA A 84 10.18 17.60 -13.05
CA ALA A 84 9.40 16.36 -13.04
C ALA A 84 7.95 16.63 -13.40
N GLY A 85 7.23 15.59 -13.82
CA GLY A 85 5.77 15.57 -13.92
C GLY A 85 5.24 14.42 -13.08
N LEU A 86 4.31 14.70 -12.17
CA LEU A 86 3.70 13.69 -11.31
C LEU A 86 2.33 13.29 -11.84
N PHE A 87 2.18 12.00 -12.06
CA PHE A 87 0.91 11.40 -12.46
C PHE A 87 -0.06 11.35 -11.29
N TYR A 88 -1.32 11.72 -11.52
CA TYR A 88 -2.37 11.72 -10.52
C TYR A 88 -3.70 11.30 -11.11
N THR A 89 -4.62 10.85 -10.26
CA THR A 89 -6.04 10.69 -10.56
C THR A 89 -6.86 11.40 -9.50
N TYR A 90 -7.67 12.36 -9.91
CA TYR A 90 -8.53 13.16 -9.04
C TYR A 90 -9.99 12.83 -9.31
N TYR A 91 -10.70 12.39 -8.29
CA TYR A 91 -12.14 12.13 -8.31
C TYR A 91 -12.84 13.23 -7.53
N GLU A 92 -13.70 13.96 -8.21
CA GLU A 92 -14.51 15.01 -7.60
C GLU A 92 -16.00 14.80 -7.89
N ARG A 93 -16.81 14.95 -6.85
CA ARG A 93 -18.25 14.84 -6.98
C ARG A 93 -18.80 16.01 -7.80
N SER A 94 -19.58 15.73 -8.89
CA SER A 94 -19.95 16.73 -9.88
C SER A 94 -21.25 17.47 -9.55
N ASP A 95 -22.08 16.96 -8.64
CA ASP A 95 -23.34 17.57 -8.19
C ASP A 95 -23.21 18.48 -6.95
N VAL A 96 -21.98 18.73 -6.46
CA VAL A 96 -21.71 19.61 -5.33
C VAL A 96 -21.18 20.97 -5.80
N GLN A 97 -21.91 22.03 -5.50
CA GLN A 97 -21.55 23.40 -5.86
C GLN A 97 -20.60 24.04 -4.83
N ASP A 98 -20.85 23.82 -3.53
CA ASP A 98 -20.05 24.39 -2.45
C ASP A 98 -18.80 23.55 -2.18
N ARG A 99 -17.72 23.90 -2.85
CA ARG A 99 -16.42 23.23 -2.68
C ARG A 99 -15.64 23.73 -1.47
N ALA A 100 -15.99 24.90 -0.94
CA ALA A 100 -15.31 25.46 0.23
C ALA A 100 -15.54 24.61 1.48
N ASN A 101 -16.72 24.01 1.61
CA ASN A 101 -17.06 23.12 2.73
C ASN A 101 -16.87 21.64 2.41
N ARG A 102 -16.47 21.30 1.17
CA ARG A 102 -16.24 19.91 0.79
C ARG A 102 -14.81 19.48 1.04
N PRO A 103 -14.56 18.43 1.85
CA PRO A 103 -13.22 17.91 2.11
C PRO A 103 -12.47 17.50 0.84
N LEU A 104 -11.16 17.77 0.84
CA LEU A 104 -10.21 17.26 -0.15
C LEU A 104 -9.26 16.30 0.55
N VAL A 105 -9.25 15.05 0.12
CA VAL A 105 -8.31 14.00 0.59
C VAL A 105 -7.20 13.83 -0.44
N ILE A 106 -5.95 13.92 0.00
CA ILE A 106 -4.76 13.70 -0.83
C ILE A 106 -4.11 12.40 -0.36
N SER A 107 -4.05 11.42 -1.25
CA SER A 107 -3.74 10.02 -0.94
C SER A 107 -2.41 9.58 -1.55
N PHE A 108 -1.61 8.86 -0.74
CA PHE A 108 -0.31 8.31 -1.13
C PHE A 108 -0.14 6.88 -0.64
N ASN A 109 0.36 5.98 -1.50
CA ASN A 109 1.00 4.76 -1.04
C ASN A 109 2.49 5.00 -0.71
N GLY A 110 3.16 3.98 -0.23
CA GLY A 110 4.50 4.06 0.34
C GLY A 110 5.63 3.54 -0.55
N GLY A 111 6.35 2.60 -0.04
CA GLY A 111 7.48 1.94 -0.70
C GLY A 111 8.86 2.32 -0.18
N PRO A 112 9.42 3.50 -0.46
CA PRO A 112 8.93 4.79 -0.97
C PRO A 112 8.59 4.88 -2.45
N GLY A 113 8.99 3.94 -3.27
CA GLY A 113 8.80 3.93 -4.72
C GLY A 113 7.52 3.25 -5.21
N SER A 114 6.50 3.04 -4.37
CA SER A 114 5.24 2.45 -4.80
C SER A 114 4.30 3.48 -5.42
N ALA A 115 3.60 3.08 -6.50
CA ALA A 115 2.48 3.82 -7.03
C ALA A 115 1.31 3.84 -6.03
N SER A 116 0.44 4.86 -6.10
CA SER A 116 -0.75 5.01 -5.24
C SER A 116 -1.93 4.14 -5.67
N VAL A 117 -1.68 3.10 -6.44
CA VAL A 117 -2.68 2.20 -7.04
C VAL A 117 -3.45 1.39 -5.99
N TRP A 118 -2.77 0.97 -4.92
CA TRP A 118 -3.36 0.09 -3.91
C TRP A 118 -4.54 0.75 -3.21
N MET A 119 -4.36 1.98 -2.75
CA MET A 119 -5.44 2.75 -2.15
C MET A 119 -6.45 3.24 -3.18
N GLN A 120 -6.03 3.48 -4.43
CA GLN A 120 -6.89 3.99 -5.50
C GLN A 120 -7.95 2.98 -5.91
N ILE A 121 -7.56 1.72 -6.21
CA ILE A 121 -8.48 0.70 -6.72
C ILE A 121 -8.76 -0.43 -5.73
N ALA A 122 -8.47 -0.24 -4.44
CA ALA A 122 -8.83 -1.24 -3.43
C ALA A 122 -9.30 -0.65 -2.10
N TYR A 123 -9.21 0.68 -1.88
CA TYR A 123 -9.63 1.27 -0.60
C TYR A 123 -10.63 2.41 -0.76
N THR A 124 -10.17 3.65 -0.91
CA THR A 124 -11.01 4.85 -0.82
C THR A 124 -11.60 5.30 -2.14
N GLY A 125 -11.00 4.89 -3.27
CA GLY A 125 -11.46 5.27 -4.61
C GLY A 125 -12.82 4.70 -5.00
N PRO A 126 -13.43 5.17 -6.10
CA PRO A 126 -14.77 4.76 -6.53
C PRO A 126 -14.82 3.35 -7.13
N THR A 127 -13.67 2.72 -7.34
CA THR A 127 -13.55 1.37 -7.91
C THR A 127 -12.77 0.43 -7.00
N LEU A 128 -13.07 -0.85 -7.05
CA LEU A 128 -12.40 -1.92 -6.33
C LEU A 128 -11.83 -2.95 -7.27
N LEU A 129 -10.67 -3.48 -6.94
CA LEU A 129 -10.11 -4.68 -7.56
C LEU A 129 -11.07 -5.86 -7.44
N ASN A 130 -11.11 -6.73 -8.46
CA ASN A 130 -11.89 -7.96 -8.40
C ASN A 130 -11.18 -8.99 -7.53
N ILE A 131 -11.57 -9.03 -6.27
CA ILE A 131 -11.07 -9.93 -5.22
C ILE A 131 -12.25 -10.56 -4.47
N ASP A 132 -12.00 -11.67 -3.79
CA ASP A 132 -12.98 -12.30 -2.89
C ASP A 132 -13.12 -11.53 -1.55
N SER A 133 -13.90 -12.09 -0.63
CA SER A 133 -14.14 -11.44 0.68
C SER A 133 -12.92 -11.39 1.59
N GLU A 134 -11.93 -12.25 1.38
CA GLU A 134 -10.70 -12.34 2.18
C GLU A 134 -9.50 -11.63 1.53
N GLY A 135 -9.66 -11.11 0.29
CA GLY A 135 -8.65 -10.35 -0.42
C GLY A 135 -7.88 -11.13 -1.48
N TYR A 136 -8.28 -12.36 -1.78
CA TYR A 136 -7.62 -13.16 -2.81
C TYR A 136 -8.09 -12.76 -4.21
N PRO A 137 -7.16 -12.60 -5.16
CA PRO A 137 -7.50 -12.19 -6.53
C PRO A 137 -8.38 -13.19 -7.28
N ILE A 138 -9.37 -12.67 -8.01
CA ILE A 138 -10.27 -13.46 -8.86
C ILE A 138 -9.99 -13.13 -10.33
N GLN A 139 -9.86 -14.17 -11.17
CA GLN A 139 -9.79 -14.02 -12.62
C GLN A 139 -11.18 -14.05 -13.25
N PRO A 140 -11.41 -13.28 -14.36
CA PRO A 140 -10.49 -12.34 -14.98
C PRO A 140 -10.21 -11.12 -14.10
N TYR A 141 -8.95 -10.66 -14.09
CA TYR A 141 -8.57 -9.47 -13.34
C TYR A 141 -9.27 -8.21 -13.89
N GLY A 142 -9.58 -7.29 -13.02
CA GLY A 142 -10.25 -6.04 -13.38
C GLY A 142 -10.75 -5.29 -12.16
N VAL A 143 -11.58 -4.29 -12.40
CA VAL A 143 -12.20 -3.47 -11.35
C VAL A 143 -13.72 -3.56 -11.40
N LYS A 144 -14.36 -3.28 -10.27
CA LYS A 144 -15.81 -3.15 -10.07
C LYS A 144 -16.10 -1.89 -9.26
N GLU A 145 -17.37 -1.48 -9.18
CA GLU A 145 -17.77 -0.35 -8.32
C GLU A 145 -17.40 -0.59 -6.84
N ASN A 146 -17.01 0.50 -6.16
CA ASN A 146 -16.79 0.52 -4.72
C ASN A 146 -17.99 1.14 -3.99
N PRO A 147 -18.93 0.35 -3.46
CA PRO A 147 -20.08 0.88 -2.74
C PRO A 147 -19.72 1.47 -1.37
N HIS A 148 -18.46 1.41 -0.97
CA HIS A 148 -17.94 1.88 0.31
C HIS A 148 -16.98 3.06 0.18
N SER A 149 -16.69 3.53 -1.04
CA SER A 149 -15.83 4.70 -1.30
C SER A 149 -16.25 5.90 -0.46
N ILE A 150 -15.29 6.72 -0.03
CA ILE A 150 -15.54 7.97 0.70
C ILE A 150 -15.90 9.15 -0.23
N LEU A 151 -16.08 8.91 -1.52
CA LEU A 151 -16.44 9.95 -2.48
C LEU A 151 -17.83 10.56 -2.22
N ASP A 152 -18.65 9.95 -1.37
CA ASP A 152 -19.90 10.53 -0.85
C ASP A 152 -19.62 11.74 0.06
N VAL A 153 -18.53 11.74 0.85
CA VAL A 153 -18.21 12.78 1.85
C VAL A 153 -17.00 13.66 1.50
N ALA A 154 -16.12 13.22 0.60
CA ALA A 154 -14.88 13.93 0.24
C ALA A 154 -14.52 13.75 -1.23
N ASP A 155 -13.85 14.72 -1.84
CA ASP A 155 -13.15 14.52 -3.10
C ASP A 155 -11.76 13.95 -2.82
N ILE A 156 -11.22 13.15 -3.76
CA ILE A 156 -10.01 12.37 -3.50
C ILE A 156 -9.04 12.51 -4.66
N VAL A 157 -7.78 12.84 -4.38
CA VAL A 157 -6.69 12.77 -5.35
C VAL A 157 -5.65 11.75 -4.93
N PHE A 158 -5.36 10.80 -5.83
CA PHE A 158 -4.28 9.81 -5.69
C PHE A 158 -3.06 10.34 -6.43
N VAL A 159 -1.99 10.60 -5.68
CA VAL A 159 -0.76 11.18 -6.20
C VAL A 159 0.32 10.13 -6.28
N ASN A 160 0.98 10.06 -7.42
CA ASN A 160 2.08 9.14 -7.63
C ASN A 160 3.40 9.92 -7.55
N PRO A 161 4.24 9.69 -6.54
CA PRO A 161 5.54 10.34 -6.41
C PRO A 161 6.45 10.10 -7.62
N VAL A 162 7.52 10.86 -7.72
CA VAL A 162 8.47 10.78 -8.85
C VAL A 162 8.90 9.33 -9.12
N ASN A 163 8.92 8.95 -10.39
CA ASN A 163 9.22 7.61 -10.92
C ASN A 163 8.21 6.50 -10.61
N THR A 164 7.13 6.78 -9.89
CA THR A 164 6.05 5.80 -9.68
C THR A 164 4.94 5.98 -10.72
N ALA A 165 4.14 4.94 -10.96
CA ALA A 165 3.13 4.95 -12.03
C ALA A 165 3.68 5.53 -13.34
N TYR A 166 3.07 6.58 -13.87
CA TYR A 166 3.55 7.31 -15.05
C TYR A 166 4.35 8.58 -14.71
N SER A 167 4.61 8.88 -13.43
CA SER A 167 5.44 10.02 -13.02
C SER A 167 6.88 9.86 -13.50
N ARG A 168 7.47 10.93 -14.02
CA ARG A 168 8.85 10.90 -14.55
C ARG A 168 9.60 12.19 -14.23
N ILE A 169 10.91 12.04 -14.04
CA ILE A 169 11.85 13.16 -14.08
C ILE A 169 11.95 13.63 -15.55
N THR A 170 11.82 14.92 -15.79
CA THR A 170 11.87 15.51 -17.15
C THR A 170 13.27 15.99 -17.52
N ASN A 171 14.04 16.44 -16.53
CA ASN A 171 15.42 16.88 -16.71
C ASN A 171 16.40 15.87 -16.14
N LYS A 172 17.14 15.17 -17.02
CA LYS A 172 18.13 14.15 -16.64
C LYS A 172 19.30 14.69 -15.81
N GLU A 173 19.56 16.01 -15.88
CA GLU A 173 20.60 16.68 -15.10
C GLU A 173 20.17 16.95 -13.66
N THR A 174 18.88 16.90 -13.34
CA THR A 174 18.37 17.07 -11.98
C THR A 174 18.93 15.97 -11.07
N PRO A 175 19.65 16.32 -10.01
CA PRO A 175 20.19 15.33 -9.08
C PRO A 175 19.08 14.47 -8.47
N LYS A 176 19.34 13.18 -8.31
CA LYS A 176 18.37 12.25 -7.66
C LYS A 176 18.05 12.67 -6.24
N SER A 177 18.99 13.28 -5.52
CA SER A 177 18.81 13.83 -4.17
C SER A 177 17.75 14.93 -4.08
N THR A 178 17.36 15.54 -5.21
CA THR A 178 16.22 16.46 -5.28
C THR A 178 14.88 15.78 -4.95
N PHE A 179 14.79 14.45 -5.17
CA PHE A 179 13.54 13.70 -5.02
C PHE A 179 13.65 12.53 -4.04
N PHE A 180 14.84 11.90 -3.94
CA PHE A 180 14.99 10.58 -3.30
C PHE A 180 15.58 10.70 -1.89
N GLY A 181 14.73 10.93 -0.94
CA GLY A 181 15.02 11.03 0.48
C GLY A 181 13.81 11.58 1.22
N VAL A 182 13.73 11.35 2.51
CA VAL A 182 12.56 11.74 3.33
C VAL A 182 12.26 13.24 3.20
N ASN A 183 13.26 14.08 3.43
CA ASN A 183 13.07 15.53 3.40
C ASN A 183 12.86 16.07 1.98
N ALA A 184 13.55 15.50 0.98
CA ALA A 184 13.39 15.86 -0.42
C ALA A 184 11.98 15.51 -0.92
N ASP A 185 11.50 14.32 -0.59
CA ASP A 185 10.15 13.83 -0.94
C ASP A 185 9.06 14.75 -0.38
N VAL A 186 9.17 15.13 0.88
CA VAL A 186 8.25 16.06 1.55
C VAL A 186 8.28 17.45 0.87
N LYS A 187 9.46 17.99 0.57
CA LYS A 187 9.61 19.33 -0.01
C LYS A 187 8.95 19.44 -1.38
N TYR A 188 9.30 18.58 -2.34
CA TYR A 188 8.72 18.70 -3.69
C TYR A 188 7.23 18.35 -3.74
N LEU A 189 6.77 17.44 -2.88
CA LEU A 189 5.34 17.11 -2.80
C LEU A 189 4.53 18.24 -2.18
N ALA A 190 5.06 19.00 -1.23
CA ALA A 190 4.40 20.18 -0.69
C ALA A 190 4.17 21.24 -1.79
N GLU A 191 5.18 21.49 -2.63
CA GLU A 191 5.05 22.39 -3.79
C GLU A 191 4.02 21.86 -4.82
N TRP A 192 4.05 20.57 -5.08
CA TRP A 192 3.05 19.93 -5.96
C TRP A 192 1.63 20.10 -5.41
N ILE A 193 1.42 19.85 -4.10
CA ILE A 193 0.11 19.98 -3.44
C ILE A 193 -0.39 21.43 -3.52
N LYS A 194 0.46 22.42 -3.27
CA LYS A 194 0.13 23.84 -3.41
C LYS A 194 -0.35 24.15 -4.83
N THR A 195 0.38 23.68 -5.84
CA THR A 195 0.03 23.87 -7.25
C THR A 195 -1.30 23.21 -7.58
N PHE A 196 -1.52 21.96 -7.12
CA PHE A 196 -2.77 21.24 -7.31
C PHE A 196 -3.95 21.98 -6.67
N VAL A 197 -3.83 22.40 -5.41
CA VAL A 197 -4.87 23.13 -4.66
C VAL A 197 -5.19 24.47 -5.35
N THR A 198 -4.18 25.16 -5.87
CA THR A 198 -4.35 26.44 -6.58
C THR A 198 -5.09 26.23 -7.91
N ARG A 199 -4.64 25.30 -8.76
CA ARG A 199 -5.24 25.04 -10.07
C ARG A 199 -6.67 24.52 -10.00
N ASN A 200 -7.02 23.82 -8.92
CA ASN A 200 -8.36 23.27 -8.71
C ASN A 200 -9.25 24.14 -7.80
N ASN A 201 -8.79 25.33 -7.40
CA ASN A 201 -9.52 26.26 -6.53
C ASN A 201 -10.00 25.61 -5.22
N ARG A 202 -9.07 24.90 -4.53
CA ARG A 202 -9.37 24.15 -3.31
C ARG A 202 -8.72 24.74 -2.04
N TRP A 203 -8.31 26.02 -2.06
CA TRP A 203 -7.70 26.67 -0.90
C TRP A 203 -8.61 26.71 0.31
N ALA A 204 -9.91 27.00 0.13
CA ALA A 204 -10.89 27.08 1.21
C ALA A 204 -11.33 25.70 1.73
N SER A 205 -11.16 24.61 0.97
CA SER A 205 -11.60 23.27 1.36
C SER A 205 -10.87 22.75 2.61
N PRO A 206 -11.57 22.06 3.54
CA PRO A 206 -10.92 21.26 4.55
C PRO A 206 -10.02 20.21 3.91
N LYS A 207 -8.79 20.06 4.39
CA LYS A 207 -7.77 19.21 3.75
C LYS A 207 -7.34 18.08 4.65
N TYR A 208 -7.21 16.90 4.04
CA TYR A 208 -6.81 15.67 4.68
C TYR A 208 -5.69 15.02 3.88
N LEU A 209 -4.68 14.49 4.57
CA LEU A 209 -3.68 13.61 3.99
C LEU A 209 -3.94 12.17 4.45
N ILE A 210 -3.81 11.22 3.53
CA ILE A 210 -3.83 9.81 3.86
C ILE A 210 -2.60 9.13 3.24
N GLY A 211 -1.84 8.41 4.06
CA GLY A 211 -0.66 7.68 3.64
C GLY A 211 -0.69 6.24 4.12
N GLU A 212 -0.19 5.31 3.30
CA GLU A 212 0.00 3.92 3.68
C GLU A 212 1.48 3.56 3.67
N SER A 213 1.92 2.76 4.66
CA SER A 213 3.30 2.29 4.76
C SER A 213 4.28 3.48 4.83
N TYR A 214 5.32 3.53 3.99
CA TYR A 214 6.18 4.71 3.86
C TYR A 214 5.38 5.99 3.54
N GLY A 215 4.20 5.89 2.92
CA GLY A 215 3.29 7.01 2.74
C GLY A 215 2.91 7.71 4.05
N THR A 216 2.98 7.01 5.19
CA THR A 216 2.74 7.60 6.52
C THR A 216 3.88 8.51 6.96
N THR A 217 5.13 8.14 6.68
CA THR A 217 6.32 9.01 6.81
C THR A 217 6.12 10.27 5.97
N ARG A 218 5.72 10.10 4.70
CA ARG A 218 5.45 11.19 3.76
C ARG A 218 4.40 12.17 4.28
N VAL A 219 3.21 11.70 4.65
CA VAL A 219 2.12 12.58 5.09
C VAL A 219 2.38 13.21 6.46
N SER A 220 3.15 12.55 7.32
CA SER A 220 3.57 13.10 8.60
C SER A 220 4.55 14.28 8.43
N GLY A 221 5.53 14.15 7.53
CA GLY A 221 6.41 15.26 7.16
C GLY A 221 5.68 16.38 6.44
N LEU A 222 4.81 16.04 5.50
CA LEU A 222 3.98 17.00 4.76
C LEU A 222 3.07 17.83 5.68
N ALA A 223 2.61 17.28 6.81
CA ALA A 223 1.76 18.01 7.74
C ALA A 223 2.43 19.29 8.27
N LEU A 224 3.70 19.23 8.61
CA LEU A 224 4.46 20.40 9.06
C LEU A 224 4.94 21.27 7.89
N GLU A 225 5.40 20.66 6.81
CA GLU A 225 5.93 21.39 5.65
C GLU A 225 4.85 22.25 4.98
N LEU A 226 3.64 21.70 4.76
CA LEU A 226 2.53 22.47 4.20
C LEU A 226 2.14 23.64 5.08
N GLN A 227 2.17 23.46 6.40
CA GLN A 227 1.83 24.50 7.37
C GLN A 227 2.86 25.61 7.40
N ASN A 228 4.16 25.27 7.44
CA ASN A 228 5.23 26.24 7.65
C ASN A 228 5.72 26.88 6.35
N SER A 229 5.70 26.15 5.23
CA SER A 229 6.24 26.64 3.96
C SER A 229 5.16 27.08 2.98
N GLN A 230 3.96 26.48 3.05
CA GLN A 230 2.85 26.78 2.14
C GLN A 230 1.68 27.50 2.83
N TRP A 231 1.76 27.75 4.13
CA TRP A 231 0.72 28.38 4.95
C TRP A 231 -0.65 27.69 4.80
N MET A 232 -0.61 26.37 4.69
CA MET A 232 -1.76 25.53 4.45
C MET A 232 -2.03 24.63 5.66
N TYR A 233 -3.11 24.90 6.40
CA TYR A 233 -3.54 24.02 7.48
C TYR A 233 -4.25 22.78 6.95
N LEU A 234 -4.05 21.68 7.67
CA LEU A 234 -4.77 20.42 7.50
C LEU A 234 -5.80 20.24 8.61
N ASN A 235 -6.87 19.51 8.32
CA ASN A 235 -7.88 19.08 9.29
C ASN A 235 -7.62 17.65 9.81
N GLY A 236 -6.98 16.81 9.01
CA GLY A 236 -6.64 15.46 9.43
C GLY A 236 -5.50 14.83 8.68
N VAL A 237 -4.81 13.92 9.36
CA VAL A 237 -3.82 13.01 8.80
C VAL A 237 -4.22 11.58 9.16
N VAL A 238 -4.27 10.71 8.16
CA VAL A 238 -4.60 9.29 8.31
C VAL A 238 -3.37 8.46 7.99
N LEU A 239 -2.97 7.62 8.92
CA LEU A 239 -1.79 6.76 8.87
C LEU A 239 -2.25 5.31 8.75
N VAL A 240 -2.18 4.75 7.54
CA VAL A 240 -2.55 3.35 7.28
C VAL A 240 -1.28 2.49 7.33
N SER A 241 -1.26 1.51 8.22
CA SER A 241 -0.10 0.62 8.43
C SER A 241 1.22 1.40 8.57
N PRO A 242 1.34 2.28 9.59
CA PRO A 242 2.41 3.26 9.66
C PRO A 242 3.78 2.66 9.94
N THR A 243 4.79 3.29 9.35
CA THR A 243 6.21 3.12 9.69
C THR A 243 6.51 3.63 11.10
N THR A 244 7.79 3.59 11.50
CA THR A 244 8.23 4.13 12.81
C THR A 244 8.22 5.66 12.88
N LEU A 245 8.00 6.37 11.77
CA LEU A 245 7.98 7.84 11.66
C LEU A 245 9.24 8.51 12.21
N GLY A 246 10.40 7.86 12.09
CA GLY A 246 11.65 8.37 12.65
C GLY A 246 11.71 8.38 14.19
N ILE A 247 10.73 7.83 14.89
CA ILE A 247 10.77 7.69 16.35
C ILE A 247 11.81 6.62 16.70
N GLU A 248 12.90 7.06 17.32
CA GLU A 248 14.00 6.17 17.70
C GLU A 248 13.58 5.14 18.75
N ARG A 249 14.04 3.93 18.56
CA ARG A 249 13.83 2.82 19.49
C ARG A 249 15.07 1.97 19.61
N GLY A 250 15.38 1.59 20.84
CA GLY A 250 16.41 0.60 21.08
C GLY A 250 16.06 -0.77 20.49
N VAL A 251 17.07 -1.61 20.26
CA VAL A 251 16.93 -2.99 19.76
C VAL A 251 15.93 -3.80 20.59
N VAL A 252 16.00 -3.65 21.91
CA VAL A 252 15.16 -4.35 22.90
C VAL A 252 13.66 -4.03 22.67
N SER A 253 13.31 -2.77 22.46
CA SER A 253 11.92 -2.38 22.22
C SER A 253 11.42 -2.97 20.90
N LYS A 254 12.24 -2.95 19.85
CA LYS A 254 11.88 -3.56 18.56
C LYS A 254 11.62 -5.06 18.70
N ALA A 255 12.44 -5.76 19.49
CA ALA A 255 12.29 -7.18 19.77
C ALA A 255 10.99 -7.50 20.53
N ALA A 256 10.71 -6.74 21.61
CA ALA A 256 9.54 -6.98 22.44
C ALA A 256 8.22 -6.70 21.69
N LEU A 257 8.12 -5.55 20.99
CA LEU A 257 6.87 -5.03 20.45
C LEU A 257 6.29 -5.86 19.31
N ARG A 258 7.04 -6.80 18.73
CA ARG A 258 6.55 -7.70 17.66
C ARG A 258 5.72 -8.89 18.19
N LEU A 259 5.78 -9.20 19.49
CA LEU A 259 5.09 -10.35 20.05
C LEU A 259 3.56 -10.33 19.86
N PRO A 260 2.85 -9.21 20.02
CA PRO A 260 1.42 -9.16 19.73
C PRO A 260 1.06 -9.50 18.28
N TYR A 261 1.92 -9.12 17.32
CA TYR A 261 1.76 -9.55 15.92
C TYR A 261 1.97 -11.06 15.77
N PHE A 262 2.97 -11.65 16.42
CA PHE A 262 3.17 -13.11 16.43
C PHE A 262 1.93 -13.83 16.99
N ALA A 263 1.37 -13.32 18.08
CA ALA A 263 0.17 -13.87 18.69
C ALA A 263 -1.05 -13.80 17.76
N ALA A 264 -1.25 -12.68 17.08
CA ALA A 264 -2.32 -12.52 16.11
C ALA A 264 -2.19 -13.52 14.96
N THR A 265 -0.97 -13.66 14.40
CA THR A 265 -0.68 -14.59 13.30
C THR A 265 -0.87 -16.05 13.73
N ALA A 266 -0.35 -16.43 14.89
CA ALA A 266 -0.50 -17.77 15.44
C ALA A 266 -1.97 -18.11 15.74
N TRP A 267 -2.74 -17.14 16.26
CA TRP A 267 -4.19 -17.29 16.46
C TRP A 267 -4.91 -17.56 15.13
N TYR A 268 -4.62 -16.81 14.08
CA TYR A 268 -5.23 -17.00 12.76
C TYR A 268 -4.97 -18.39 12.20
N HIS A 269 -3.75 -18.89 12.32
CA HIS A 269 -3.33 -20.19 11.81
C HIS A 269 -3.64 -21.35 12.77
N LYS A 270 -4.33 -21.09 13.90
CA LYS A 270 -4.71 -22.10 14.90
C LYS A 270 -3.51 -22.84 15.51
N MET A 271 -2.45 -22.09 15.75
CA MET A 271 -1.19 -22.60 16.33
C MET A 271 -1.10 -22.39 17.85
N LEU A 272 -2.11 -21.78 18.46
CA LEU A 272 -2.15 -21.54 19.91
C LEU A 272 -2.85 -22.67 20.66
N SER A 273 -2.57 -22.74 21.95
CA SER A 273 -3.28 -23.65 22.89
C SER A 273 -4.76 -23.28 22.98
N SER A 274 -5.57 -24.25 23.39
CA SER A 274 -7.05 -24.14 23.39
C SER A 274 -7.59 -22.99 24.23
N ASP A 275 -6.94 -22.64 25.33
CA ASP A 275 -7.31 -21.52 26.20
C ASP A 275 -7.17 -20.15 25.53
N LEU A 276 -6.16 -19.95 24.68
CA LEU A 276 -6.00 -18.76 23.87
C LEU A 276 -6.80 -18.82 22.57
N GLN A 277 -6.80 -19.98 21.93
CA GLN A 277 -7.46 -20.16 20.62
C GLN A 277 -8.97 -19.98 20.69
N SER A 278 -9.59 -20.25 21.83
CA SER A 278 -11.04 -20.09 22.06
C SER A 278 -11.47 -18.64 22.30
N LYS A 279 -10.53 -17.75 22.64
CA LYS A 279 -10.81 -16.33 22.85
C LYS A 279 -10.97 -15.61 21.50
N ASP A 280 -11.82 -14.60 21.45
CA ASP A 280 -11.79 -13.67 20.32
C ASP A 280 -10.44 -12.93 20.28
N LEU A 281 -9.94 -12.68 19.06
CA LEU A 281 -8.65 -12.02 18.85
C LEU A 281 -8.53 -10.69 19.61
N THR A 282 -9.58 -9.88 19.59
CA THR A 282 -9.61 -8.56 20.24
C THR A 282 -9.70 -8.62 21.77
N VAL A 283 -10.03 -9.79 22.32
CA VAL A 283 -10.01 -10.06 23.76
C VAL A 283 -8.64 -10.60 24.19
N MET A 284 -8.01 -11.43 23.35
CA MET A 284 -6.70 -12.01 23.62
C MET A 284 -5.56 -10.99 23.50
N LEU A 285 -5.55 -10.16 22.47
CA LEU A 285 -4.42 -9.27 22.18
C LEU A 285 -4.08 -8.29 23.32
N PRO A 286 -5.03 -7.68 24.04
CA PRO A 286 -4.71 -6.83 25.21
C PRO A 286 -3.91 -7.54 26.29
N GLU A 287 -4.12 -8.83 26.51
CA GLU A 287 -3.34 -9.64 27.46
C GLU A 287 -1.88 -9.75 26.99
N VAL A 288 -1.66 -10.04 25.71
CA VAL A 288 -0.33 -10.14 25.11
C VAL A 288 0.38 -8.78 25.11
N GLU A 289 -0.34 -7.69 24.83
CA GLU A 289 0.20 -6.32 24.89
C GLU A 289 0.68 -5.98 26.30
N GLN A 290 -0.10 -6.31 27.32
CA GLN A 290 0.31 -6.09 28.72
C GLN A 290 1.53 -6.93 29.12
N PHE A 291 1.55 -8.21 28.75
CA PHE A 291 2.74 -9.05 28.95
C PHE A 291 3.97 -8.46 28.27
N THR A 292 3.80 -7.98 27.04
CA THR A 292 4.88 -7.37 26.26
C THR A 292 5.51 -6.17 26.96
N ILE A 293 4.69 -5.26 27.49
CA ILE A 293 5.16 -4.02 28.15
C ILE A 293 5.66 -4.29 29.57
N ASN A 294 4.93 -5.11 30.33
CA ASN A 294 5.18 -5.22 31.77
C ASN A 294 6.20 -6.32 32.14
N GLU A 295 6.39 -7.33 31.29
CA GLU A 295 7.29 -8.44 31.59
C GLU A 295 8.37 -8.66 30.53
N LEU A 296 8.01 -8.74 29.23
CA LEU A 296 8.96 -9.07 28.16
C LEU A 296 9.97 -7.96 27.96
N LEU A 297 9.52 -6.72 27.80
CA LEU A 297 10.39 -5.58 27.59
C LEU A 297 11.40 -5.36 28.74
N PRO A 298 11.01 -5.40 30.03
CA PRO A 298 11.93 -5.39 31.15
C PRO A 298 12.89 -6.59 31.20
N ALA A 299 12.43 -7.78 30.83
CA ALA A 299 13.27 -8.99 30.80
C ALA A 299 14.37 -8.86 29.72
N LEU A 300 14.00 -8.48 28.49
CA LEU A 300 14.95 -8.26 27.40
C LEU A 300 15.97 -7.14 27.73
N SER A 301 15.56 -6.12 28.50
CA SER A 301 16.45 -5.03 28.91
C SER A 301 17.59 -5.48 29.84
N LYS A 302 17.46 -6.63 30.49
CA LYS A 302 18.52 -7.23 31.32
C LYS A 302 19.55 -8.02 30.51
N GLY A 303 19.21 -8.39 29.27
CA GLY A 303 20.09 -9.12 28.37
C GLY A 303 20.69 -10.38 29.01
N GLY A 304 22.02 -10.52 28.97
CA GLY A 304 22.74 -11.64 29.57
C GLY A 304 22.70 -11.72 31.10
N PHE A 305 22.25 -10.67 31.80
CA PHE A 305 22.11 -10.63 33.25
C PHE A 305 20.70 -11.02 33.75
N LEU A 306 19.81 -11.48 32.83
CA LEU A 306 18.53 -12.04 33.22
C LEU A 306 18.76 -13.40 33.87
N GLU A 307 18.22 -13.60 35.09
CA GLU A 307 18.28 -14.87 35.81
C GLU A 307 17.72 -16.02 34.97
N GLU A 308 18.41 -17.16 34.98
CA GLU A 308 18.09 -18.31 34.13
C GLU A 308 16.65 -18.86 34.36
N SER A 309 16.20 -18.88 35.59
CA SER A 309 14.82 -19.27 35.95
C SER A 309 13.80 -18.31 35.31
N LYS A 310 14.07 -16.99 35.35
CA LYS A 310 13.20 -15.99 34.75
C LYS A 310 13.27 -16.03 33.22
N ARG A 311 14.45 -16.32 32.65
CA ARG A 311 14.62 -16.54 31.21
C ARG A 311 13.71 -17.65 30.68
N LYS A 312 13.66 -18.79 31.38
CA LYS A 312 12.80 -19.92 31.02
C LYS A 312 11.32 -19.58 31.18
N GLU A 313 10.94 -18.90 32.27
CA GLU A 313 9.56 -18.44 32.47
C GLU A 313 9.09 -17.54 31.32
N ILE A 314 9.93 -16.54 30.94
CA ILE A 314 9.62 -15.64 29.83
C ILE A 314 9.57 -16.40 28.50
N ALA A 315 10.51 -17.32 28.23
CA ALA A 315 10.50 -18.14 27.02
C ALA A 315 9.23 -18.98 26.92
N SER A 316 8.77 -19.58 28.00
CA SER A 316 7.52 -20.34 28.04
C SER A 316 6.29 -19.49 27.76
N LYS A 317 6.24 -18.25 28.28
CA LYS A 317 5.14 -17.30 27.96
C LYS A 317 5.19 -16.83 26.50
N ILE A 318 6.39 -16.55 25.94
CA ILE A 318 6.52 -16.22 24.52
C ILE A 318 6.04 -17.40 23.67
N ALA A 319 6.42 -18.65 24.00
CA ALA A 319 5.97 -19.83 23.28
C ALA A 319 4.44 -19.95 23.31
N HIS A 320 3.84 -19.77 24.49
CA HIS A 320 2.39 -19.81 24.68
C HIS A 320 1.65 -18.81 23.78
N TYR A 321 2.17 -17.58 23.64
CA TYR A 321 1.53 -16.54 22.82
C TYR A 321 1.90 -16.59 21.32
N SER A 322 3.08 -17.10 20.97
CA SER A 322 3.57 -17.04 19.59
C SER A 322 3.33 -18.30 18.76
N GLY A 323 3.00 -19.43 19.41
CA GLY A 323 2.95 -20.75 18.75
C GLY A 323 4.31 -21.30 18.33
N ILE A 324 5.42 -20.59 18.67
CA ILE A 324 6.81 -21.05 18.43
C ILE A 324 7.29 -21.85 19.64
N SER A 325 8.04 -22.93 19.41
CA SER A 325 8.53 -23.78 20.50
C SER A 325 9.46 -23.03 21.46
N GLU A 326 9.36 -23.32 22.78
CA GLU A 326 10.25 -22.75 23.81
C GLU A 326 11.72 -22.96 23.47
N LYS A 327 12.07 -24.10 22.90
CA LYS A 327 13.43 -24.41 22.45
C LYS A 327 13.94 -23.37 21.43
N VAL A 328 13.14 -23.05 20.43
CA VAL A 328 13.49 -22.06 19.40
C VAL A 328 13.63 -20.67 20.01
N ILE A 329 12.75 -20.29 20.92
CA ILE A 329 12.80 -19.01 21.62
C ILE A 329 14.06 -18.87 22.44
N LEU A 330 14.45 -19.91 23.20
CA LEU A 330 15.69 -19.92 23.98
C LEU A 330 16.93 -19.88 23.07
N GLN A 331 16.93 -20.59 21.94
CA GLN A 331 18.02 -20.55 20.94
C GLN A 331 18.19 -19.15 20.31
N ASN A 332 17.12 -18.36 20.24
CA ASN A 332 17.13 -16.98 19.76
C ASN A 332 17.25 -15.94 20.89
N ASN A 333 17.64 -16.34 22.11
CA ASN A 333 17.80 -15.45 23.26
C ASN A 333 16.56 -14.57 23.55
N LEU A 334 15.36 -15.11 23.40
CA LEU A 334 14.04 -14.47 23.53
C LEU A 334 13.70 -13.45 22.42
N ASP A 335 14.56 -13.26 21.43
CA ASP A 335 14.37 -12.33 20.30
C ASP A 335 14.30 -13.10 18.98
N VAL A 336 13.14 -13.67 18.66
CA VAL A 336 12.91 -14.37 17.40
C VAL A 336 12.82 -13.34 16.27
N PRO A 337 13.69 -13.40 15.23
CA PRO A 337 13.61 -12.50 14.09
C PRO A 337 12.29 -12.65 13.31
N LEU A 338 11.82 -11.57 12.66
CA LEU A 338 10.59 -11.60 11.87
C LEU A 338 10.66 -12.62 10.74
N ASP A 339 11.74 -12.59 9.96
CA ASP A 339 11.92 -13.51 8.82
C ASP A 339 11.90 -14.97 9.28
N TYR A 340 12.57 -15.25 10.43
CA TYR A 340 12.55 -16.56 11.03
C TYR A 340 11.13 -16.98 11.45
N PHE A 341 10.37 -16.09 12.08
CA PHE A 341 8.99 -16.35 12.47
C PHE A 341 8.10 -16.69 11.26
N TRP A 342 8.22 -15.95 10.16
CA TRP A 342 7.45 -16.23 8.94
C TRP A 342 7.78 -17.60 8.32
N LYS A 343 9.01 -18.06 8.52
CA LYS A 343 9.45 -19.37 8.07
C LYS A 343 9.06 -20.49 9.03
N GLU A 344 9.12 -20.23 10.34
CA GLU A 344 9.02 -21.24 11.40
C GLU A 344 7.58 -21.64 11.74
N LEU A 345 6.65 -20.67 11.79
CA LEU A 345 5.32 -20.88 12.38
C LEU A 345 4.56 -22.08 11.77
N LEU A 346 4.64 -22.27 10.46
CA LEU A 346 3.96 -23.34 9.73
C LEU A 346 4.93 -24.36 9.10
N ARG A 347 6.18 -24.37 9.53
CA ARG A 347 7.24 -25.23 8.98
C ARG A 347 6.83 -26.70 8.91
N ASP A 348 6.26 -27.25 9.98
CA ASP A 348 5.83 -28.64 10.05
C ASP A 348 4.66 -28.98 9.12
N GLN A 349 3.97 -27.94 8.61
CA GLN A 349 2.91 -28.07 7.62
C GLN A 349 3.41 -27.87 6.18
N GLY A 350 4.70 -27.57 5.97
CA GLY A 350 5.30 -27.29 4.67
C GLY A 350 4.94 -25.92 4.10
N PHE A 351 4.63 -24.92 4.94
CA PHE A 351 4.25 -23.59 4.53
C PHE A 351 5.07 -22.50 5.22
N THR A 352 5.17 -21.35 4.58
CA THR A 352 5.58 -20.08 5.17
C THR A 352 4.39 -19.13 5.24
N VAL A 353 4.48 -18.06 6.03
CA VAL A 353 3.44 -17.01 6.10
C VAL A 353 3.93 -15.72 5.44
N GLY A 354 3.00 -14.94 4.91
CA GLY A 354 3.28 -13.67 4.23
C GLY A 354 3.82 -12.60 5.17
N ARG A 355 4.71 -11.76 4.65
CA ARG A 355 5.27 -10.62 5.38
C ARG A 355 4.29 -9.46 5.53
N LEU A 356 3.66 -9.06 4.42
CA LEU A 356 2.70 -7.94 4.41
C LEU A 356 1.30 -8.36 4.87
N ASP A 357 0.99 -9.64 4.77
CA ASP A 357 -0.24 -10.22 5.30
C ASP A 357 0.01 -11.69 5.65
N SER A 358 0.21 -11.94 6.93
CA SER A 358 0.54 -13.28 7.42
C SER A 358 -0.62 -14.29 7.35
N ARG A 359 -1.80 -13.91 6.85
CA ARG A 359 -2.87 -14.85 6.49
C ARG A 359 -2.54 -15.65 5.23
N TYR A 360 -1.74 -15.08 4.31
CA TYR A 360 -1.28 -15.74 3.09
C TYR A 360 -0.21 -16.78 3.41
N LYS A 361 -0.25 -17.89 2.65
CA LYS A 361 0.74 -18.97 2.75
C LYS A 361 1.60 -19.02 1.51
N GLY A 362 2.89 -19.32 1.70
CA GLY A 362 3.85 -19.58 0.64
C GLY A 362 4.37 -21.01 0.69
N ILE A 363 4.83 -21.53 -0.44
CA ILE A 363 5.49 -22.82 -0.57
C ILE A 363 6.92 -22.57 -1.03
N ASP A 364 7.87 -22.81 -0.14
CA ASP A 364 9.29 -22.63 -0.42
C ASP A 364 9.90 -23.89 -1.04
N ARG A 365 11.07 -23.74 -1.65
CA ARG A 365 11.83 -24.87 -2.17
C ARG A 365 12.23 -25.88 -1.08
N LYS A 366 12.46 -25.39 0.14
CA LYS A 366 12.86 -26.20 1.31
C LYS A 366 12.14 -25.69 2.55
N ASP A 367 11.71 -26.59 3.42
CA ASP A 367 11.18 -26.23 4.74
C ASP A 367 12.26 -25.70 5.69
N ALA A 368 13.52 -26.16 5.52
CA ALA A 368 14.67 -25.68 6.27
C ALA A 368 15.08 -24.25 5.87
N GLY A 369 15.82 -23.57 6.75
CA GLY A 369 16.31 -22.20 6.56
C GLY A 369 15.61 -21.20 7.46
N ASP A 370 16.07 -19.94 7.40
CA ASP A 370 15.67 -18.88 8.30
C ASP A 370 14.73 -17.85 7.67
N ASN A 371 14.58 -17.89 6.33
CA ASN A 371 13.80 -16.91 5.59
C ASN A 371 12.88 -17.59 4.57
N PRO A 372 11.68 -17.05 4.30
CA PRO A 372 10.89 -17.41 3.14
C PRO A 372 11.61 -17.07 1.83
N ASP A 373 11.39 -17.88 0.78
CA ASP A 373 11.98 -17.65 -0.55
C ASP A 373 11.39 -16.40 -1.23
N PHE A 374 10.14 -16.03 -0.90
CA PHE A 374 9.43 -14.89 -1.48
C PHE A 374 8.26 -14.42 -0.60
N ASN A 375 7.72 -13.24 -0.89
CA ASN A 375 6.50 -12.74 -0.25
C ASN A 375 5.27 -13.24 -1.02
N SER A 376 4.57 -14.22 -0.47
CA SER A 376 3.45 -14.94 -1.13
C SER A 376 2.28 -14.01 -1.47
N GLU A 377 1.96 -13.08 -0.58
CA GLU A 377 0.91 -12.09 -0.76
C GLU A 377 1.24 -11.09 -1.86
N LEU A 378 2.44 -10.52 -1.85
CA LEU A 378 2.86 -9.51 -2.82
C LEU A 378 2.90 -10.05 -4.25
N THR A 379 3.37 -11.29 -4.41
CA THR A 379 3.35 -11.98 -5.70
C THR A 379 1.92 -12.11 -6.23
N SER A 380 0.98 -12.53 -5.40
CA SER A 380 -0.43 -12.65 -5.74
C SER A 380 -1.03 -11.29 -6.13
N TRP A 381 -0.78 -10.24 -5.35
CA TRP A 381 -1.34 -8.91 -5.59
C TRP A 381 -0.80 -8.23 -6.85
N LEU A 382 0.49 -8.33 -7.13
CA LEU A 382 1.09 -7.72 -8.32
C LEU A 382 0.46 -8.23 -9.63
N HIS A 383 0.14 -9.53 -9.69
CA HIS A 383 -0.47 -10.14 -10.87
C HIS A 383 -1.93 -9.74 -11.09
N SER A 384 -2.61 -9.22 -10.06
CA SER A 384 -3.99 -8.74 -10.17
C SER A 384 -4.09 -7.22 -10.32
N PHE A 385 -3.34 -6.47 -9.52
CA PHE A 385 -3.37 -5.00 -9.56
C PHE A 385 -2.79 -4.42 -10.86
N THR A 386 -1.70 -5.01 -11.37
CA THR A 386 -1.06 -4.50 -12.59
C THR A 386 -1.98 -4.53 -13.81
N PRO A 387 -2.61 -5.65 -14.20
CA PRO A 387 -3.55 -5.62 -15.30
C PRO A 387 -4.79 -4.77 -15.00
N ALA A 388 -5.33 -4.81 -13.79
CA ALA A 388 -6.52 -4.06 -13.43
C ALA A 388 -6.33 -2.55 -13.58
N ILE A 389 -5.23 -1.99 -13.06
CA ILE A 389 -4.96 -0.55 -13.17
C ILE A 389 -4.70 -0.12 -14.62
N ASN A 390 -3.95 -0.91 -15.40
CA ASN A 390 -3.69 -0.58 -16.81
C ASN A 390 -4.98 -0.58 -17.64
N MET A 391 -5.87 -1.55 -17.44
CA MET A 391 -7.17 -1.59 -18.11
C MET A 391 -8.05 -0.41 -17.66
N TYR A 392 -8.13 -0.15 -16.35
CA TYR A 392 -8.94 0.92 -15.78
C TYR A 392 -8.53 2.30 -16.30
N LEU A 393 -7.23 2.63 -16.26
CA LEU A 393 -6.74 3.91 -16.76
C LEU A 393 -7.01 4.08 -18.26
N ARG A 394 -6.79 3.03 -19.06
CA ARG A 394 -6.94 3.08 -20.51
C ARG A 394 -8.40 3.09 -20.96
N ASN A 395 -9.23 2.22 -20.42
CA ASN A 395 -10.59 1.97 -20.91
C ASN A 395 -11.64 2.86 -20.24
N ASP A 396 -11.55 3.01 -18.91
CA ASP A 396 -12.53 3.75 -18.13
C ASP A 396 -12.18 5.24 -18.00
N LEU A 397 -10.91 5.54 -17.70
CA LEU A 397 -10.43 6.91 -17.54
C LEU A 397 -9.86 7.52 -18.83
N ASN A 398 -9.87 6.77 -19.93
CA ASN A 398 -9.41 7.20 -21.26
C ASN A 398 -7.99 7.80 -21.30
N TYR A 399 -7.14 7.45 -20.34
CA TYR A 399 -5.74 7.85 -20.32
C TYR A 399 -4.89 6.86 -21.10
N LYS A 400 -4.55 7.19 -22.35
CA LYS A 400 -3.88 6.32 -23.31
C LYS A 400 -2.41 6.71 -23.43
N THR A 401 -1.52 5.83 -22.97
CA THR A 401 -0.08 5.98 -23.08
C THR A 401 0.58 4.61 -23.24
N ASP A 402 1.75 4.58 -23.89
CA ASP A 402 2.61 3.39 -23.97
C ASP A 402 3.76 3.44 -22.94
N LEU A 403 3.79 4.45 -22.07
CA LEU A 403 4.69 4.48 -20.93
C LEU A 403 4.43 3.27 -20.03
N LYS A 404 5.50 2.69 -19.51
CA LYS A 404 5.39 1.64 -18.49
C LYS A 404 4.81 2.22 -17.21
N TYR A 405 3.72 1.62 -16.71
CA TYR A 405 3.22 1.88 -15.36
C TYR A 405 4.15 1.23 -14.34
N ASN A 406 4.85 2.05 -13.56
CA ASN A 406 5.75 1.56 -12.52
C ASN A 406 4.96 1.28 -11.25
N MET A 407 4.58 0.02 -11.00
CA MET A 407 4.01 -0.41 -9.71
C MET A 407 4.98 -0.08 -8.57
N PHE A 408 6.25 -0.38 -8.79
CA PHE A 408 7.38 0.07 -7.99
C PHE A 408 8.40 0.76 -8.92
N GLY A 409 8.71 2.01 -8.61
CA GLY A 409 9.63 2.82 -9.40
C GLY A 409 11.06 2.79 -8.87
N PRO A 410 12.05 3.13 -9.74
CA PRO A 410 13.45 3.21 -9.35
C PRO A 410 13.73 4.52 -8.59
N VAL A 411 13.69 4.46 -7.26
CA VAL A 411 13.90 5.61 -6.36
C VAL A 411 15.17 5.46 -5.49
N HIS A 412 16.10 4.63 -5.91
CA HIS A 412 17.35 4.41 -5.17
C HIS A 412 18.54 5.19 -5.77
N PRO A 413 19.52 5.57 -4.92
CA PRO A 413 19.52 5.44 -3.46
C PRO A 413 18.49 6.36 -2.80
N TRP A 414 17.91 5.90 -1.68
CA TRP A 414 16.96 6.67 -0.89
C TRP A 414 17.62 7.13 0.40
N ASP A 415 17.54 8.42 0.70
CA ASP A 415 18.11 9.00 1.92
C ASP A 415 17.08 9.02 3.06
N ASN A 416 17.31 8.18 4.07
CA ASN A 416 16.52 8.16 5.32
C ASN A 416 17.16 8.99 6.44
N SER A 417 18.31 9.62 6.21
CA SER A 417 18.96 10.43 7.22
C SER A 417 18.06 11.62 7.58
N GLY A 418 17.94 11.90 8.86
CA GLY A 418 17.13 13.01 9.35
C GLY A 418 15.61 12.76 9.27
N ASP A 419 15.14 11.52 9.21
CA ASP A 419 13.71 11.22 9.39
C ASP A 419 13.27 11.60 10.81
N GLN A 420 12.49 12.66 10.91
CA GLN A 420 11.87 13.18 12.14
C GLN A 420 10.36 13.38 11.94
N THR A 421 9.77 12.60 11.07
CA THR A 421 8.39 12.83 10.61
C THR A 421 7.34 12.65 11.71
N GLY A 422 7.60 11.83 12.72
CA GLY A 422 6.76 11.76 13.92
C GLY A 422 6.78 13.06 14.72
N GLU A 423 7.95 13.65 14.91
CA GLU A 423 8.10 14.96 15.56
C GLU A 423 7.46 16.08 14.70
N ASN A 424 7.64 16.03 13.39
CA ASN A 424 7.02 16.97 12.47
C ASN A 424 5.48 16.93 12.62
N LEU A 425 4.89 15.74 12.68
CA LEU A 425 3.43 15.58 12.86
C LEU A 425 3.00 16.11 14.24
N ARG A 426 3.76 15.81 15.30
CA ARG A 426 3.50 16.34 16.65
C ARG A 426 3.54 17.86 16.66
N GLN A 427 4.53 18.49 16.03
CA GLN A 427 4.65 19.95 15.94
C GLN A 427 3.50 20.55 15.15
N ALA A 428 3.13 19.97 14.02
CA ALA A 428 1.99 20.41 13.23
C ALA A 428 0.68 20.38 14.06
N MET A 429 0.46 19.31 14.84
CA MET A 429 -0.68 19.21 15.76
C MET A 429 -0.62 20.25 16.89
N ALA A 430 0.57 20.53 17.41
CA ALA A 430 0.75 21.50 18.48
C ALA A 430 0.54 22.95 18.02
N GLN A 431 0.76 23.26 16.76
CA GLN A 431 0.55 24.58 16.17
C GLN A 431 -0.86 24.76 15.61
N ASN A 432 -1.49 23.66 15.19
CA ASN A 432 -2.78 23.66 14.51
C ASN A 432 -3.87 22.93 15.34
N PRO A 433 -4.78 23.65 16.01
CA PRO A 433 -5.82 23.03 16.84
C PRO A 433 -6.88 22.27 16.03
N TYR A 434 -6.95 22.46 14.72
CA TYR A 434 -7.87 21.70 13.84
C TYR A 434 -7.35 20.32 13.47
N LEU A 435 -6.02 20.06 13.61
CA LEU A 435 -5.40 18.85 13.10
C LEU A 435 -5.66 17.65 14.00
N HIS A 436 -6.27 16.62 13.43
CA HIS A 436 -6.53 15.31 14.06
C HIS A 436 -5.72 14.21 13.37
N VAL A 437 -5.46 13.12 14.06
CA VAL A 437 -4.74 11.95 13.54
C VAL A 437 -5.56 10.68 13.74
N LEU A 438 -5.70 9.88 12.67
CA LEU A 438 -6.25 8.54 12.70
C LEU A 438 -5.18 7.54 12.26
N VAL A 439 -4.94 6.51 13.08
CA VAL A 439 -4.10 5.36 12.73
C VAL A 439 -4.99 4.16 12.45
N GLN A 440 -4.76 3.50 11.31
CA GLN A 440 -5.44 2.28 10.90
C GLN A 440 -4.40 1.17 10.68
N SER A 441 -4.48 0.06 11.40
CA SER A 441 -3.49 -1.02 11.35
C SER A 441 -4.14 -2.39 11.24
N GLY A 442 -3.62 -3.23 10.34
CA GLY A 442 -3.99 -4.65 10.29
C GLY A 442 -3.25 -5.48 11.35
N TYR A 443 -3.95 -6.40 12.00
CA TYR A 443 -3.35 -7.27 13.02
C TYR A 443 -2.33 -8.26 12.46
N TYR A 444 -2.42 -8.59 11.16
CA TYR A 444 -1.60 -9.58 10.48
C TYR A 444 -0.50 -8.96 9.61
N ASP A 445 -0.21 -7.67 9.80
CA ASP A 445 0.86 -6.94 9.13
C ASP A 445 2.20 -7.19 9.84
N GLY A 446 3.10 -7.93 9.21
CA GLY A 446 4.44 -8.18 9.72
C GLY A 446 5.49 -7.15 9.26
N ALA A 447 5.13 -6.25 8.34
CA ALA A 447 6.02 -5.18 7.89
C ALA A 447 5.93 -3.91 8.74
N CYS A 448 4.69 -3.56 9.16
CA CYS A 448 4.39 -2.42 10.01
C CYS A 448 3.40 -2.87 11.10
N ASP A 449 3.87 -3.69 12.02
CA ASP A 449 2.98 -4.35 12.98
C ASP A 449 2.18 -3.37 13.83
N TYR A 450 0.95 -3.77 14.12
CA TYR A 450 -0.06 -2.90 14.74
C TYR A 450 0.33 -2.40 16.13
N PHE A 451 1.07 -3.20 16.90
CA PHE A 451 1.42 -2.79 18.26
C PHE A 451 2.55 -1.77 18.27
N ASN A 452 3.49 -1.86 17.31
CA ASN A 452 4.43 -0.80 17.05
C ASN A 452 3.73 0.51 16.66
N ALA A 453 2.66 0.45 15.85
CA ALA A 453 1.85 1.62 15.50
C ALA A 453 1.20 2.27 16.73
N LYS A 454 0.62 1.48 17.62
CA LYS A 454 0.07 1.95 18.92
C LYS A 454 1.15 2.58 19.79
N TYR A 455 2.28 1.92 19.90
CA TYR A 455 3.42 2.40 20.70
C TYR A 455 3.98 3.72 20.17
N ASN A 456 4.05 3.88 18.84
CA ASN A 456 4.45 5.15 18.23
C ASN A 456 3.50 6.28 18.61
N LEU A 457 2.20 6.02 18.56
CA LEU A 457 1.19 7.01 18.95
C LEU A 457 1.34 7.46 20.39
N TRP A 458 1.69 6.53 21.30
CA TRP A 458 1.98 6.86 22.72
C TRP A 458 3.26 7.70 22.88
N GLN A 459 4.30 7.39 22.07
CA GLN A 459 5.58 8.07 22.15
C GLN A 459 5.63 9.41 21.40
N MET A 460 4.72 9.63 20.45
CA MET A 460 4.67 10.86 19.67
C MET A 460 4.35 12.08 20.52
N ASP A 461 3.50 11.95 21.54
CA ASP A 461 3.21 13.02 22.50
C ASP A 461 3.33 12.53 23.95
N PRO A 462 4.55 12.49 24.53
CA PRO A 462 4.74 12.08 25.92
C PRO A 462 4.01 12.96 26.94
N SER A 463 3.65 14.19 26.56
CA SER A 463 2.89 15.09 27.44
C SER A 463 1.41 14.70 27.58
N GLY A 464 0.88 13.91 26.66
CA GLY A 464 -0.51 13.49 26.58
C GLY A 464 -1.50 14.61 26.26
N LYS A 465 -1.03 15.81 25.89
CA LYS A 465 -1.90 16.97 25.61
C LYS A 465 -2.62 16.85 24.28
N LEU A 466 -2.08 16.08 23.34
CA LEU A 466 -2.63 15.87 22.00
C LEU A 466 -3.50 14.61 21.88
N LYS A 467 -3.55 13.76 22.91
CA LYS A 467 -4.16 12.41 22.85
C LYS A 467 -5.61 12.40 22.41
N GLU A 468 -6.40 13.41 22.77
CA GLU A 468 -7.84 13.50 22.43
C GLU A 468 -8.06 13.73 20.92
N ARG A 469 -7.02 14.16 20.20
CA ARG A 469 -7.03 14.36 18.74
C ARG A 469 -6.34 13.23 17.97
N MET A 470 -5.95 12.17 18.69
CA MET A 470 -5.32 10.98 18.12
C MET A 470 -6.20 9.76 18.36
N SER A 471 -6.37 8.93 17.34
CA SER A 471 -7.14 7.69 17.45
C SER A 471 -6.45 6.54 16.72
N TRP A 472 -6.68 5.31 17.21
CA TRP A 472 -6.19 4.09 16.59
C TRP A 472 -7.32 3.10 16.37
N LYS A 473 -7.30 2.43 15.22
CA LYS A 473 -8.26 1.39 14.82
C LYS A 473 -7.52 0.15 14.30
N GLY A 474 -7.92 -1.02 14.76
CA GLY A 474 -7.38 -2.31 14.34
C GLY A 474 -8.34 -3.09 13.46
N TYR A 475 -7.76 -3.87 12.50
CA TYR A 475 -8.49 -4.62 11.49
C TYR A 475 -7.95 -6.05 11.38
N ARG A 476 -8.83 -7.00 11.05
CA ARG A 476 -8.49 -8.45 10.93
C ARG A 476 -7.91 -8.78 9.55
N SER A 477 -6.94 -8.00 9.15
CA SER A 477 -6.27 -8.04 7.85
C SER A 477 -4.79 -7.71 8.02
N GLY A 478 -4.01 -7.72 6.93
CA GLY A 478 -2.58 -7.37 6.92
C GLY A 478 -2.32 -5.90 6.60
N HIS A 479 -1.21 -5.64 5.92
CA HIS A 479 -0.69 -4.32 5.57
C HIS A 479 -1.67 -3.48 4.76
N MET A 480 -2.24 -4.05 3.71
CA MET A 480 -3.36 -3.48 2.98
C MET A 480 -4.66 -3.96 3.65
N MET A 481 -4.96 -3.36 4.82
CA MET A 481 -6.04 -3.84 5.69
C MET A 481 -7.43 -3.81 5.03
N TYR A 482 -7.58 -3.05 3.98
CA TYR A 482 -8.80 -2.88 3.20
C TYR A 482 -9.05 -3.99 2.16
N LEU A 483 -8.15 -4.98 2.00
CA LEU A 483 -8.38 -6.08 1.06
C LEU A 483 -9.42 -7.09 1.58
N ARG A 484 -9.58 -7.23 2.89
CA ARG A 484 -10.66 -8.00 3.47
C ARG A 484 -11.95 -7.17 3.48
N LYS A 485 -13.03 -7.72 2.91
CA LYS A 485 -14.31 -7.00 2.68
C LYS A 485 -14.87 -6.34 3.93
N GLU A 486 -14.91 -7.04 5.07
CA GLU A 486 -15.42 -6.49 6.32
C GLU A 486 -14.58 -5.31 6.82
N ASP A 487 -13.26 -5.41 6.68
CA ASP A 487 -12.33 -4.36 7.09
C ASP A 487 -12.32 -3.19 6.10
N LEU A 488 -12.56 -3.42 4.80
CA LEU A 488 -12.82 -2.38 3.82
C LEU A 488 -14.03 -1.51 4.23
N ILE A 489 -15.14 -2.18 4.58
CA ILE A 489 -16.38 -1.49 5.01
C ILE A 489 -16.09 -0.68 6.27
N LYS A 490 -15.57 -1.35 7.30
CA LYS A 490 -15.27 -0.72 8.59
C LYS A 490 -14.25 0.41 8.46
N GLY A 491 -13.18 0.22 7.67
CA GLY A 491 -12.12 1.22 7.46
C GLY A 491 -12.63 2.49 6.79
N ASN A 492 -13.49 2.36 5.78
CA ASN A 492 -14.12 3.52 5.15
C ASN A 492 -15.14 4.20 6.05
N ASP A 493 -15.85 3.45 6.91
CA ASP A 493 -16.79 4.04 7.89
C ASP A 493 -16.05 4.77 9.02
N ASP A 494 -14.97 4.19 9.54
CA ASP A 494 -14.08 4.85 10.51
C ASP A 494 -13.48 6.15 9.92
N LEU A 495 -13.15 6.13 8.62
CA LEU A 495 -12.62 7.30 7.91
C LEU A 495 -13.69 8.39 7.72
N ARG A 496 -14.94 8.03 7.40
CA ARG A 496 -16.07 8.99 7.37
C ARG A 496 -16.30 9.64 8.72
N GLU A 497 -16.34 8.83 9.79
CA GLU A 497 -16.49 9.33 11.16
C GLU A 497 -15.35 10.30 11.51
N PHE A 498 -14.10 9.94 11.17
CA PHE A 498 -12.95 10.80 11.39
C PHE A 498 -13.05 12.14 10.65
N ILE A 499 -13.41 12.12 9.36
CA ILE A 499 -13.61 13.33 8.58
C ILE A 499 -14.71 14.20 9.21
N GLN A 500 -15.87 13.62 9.55
CA GLN A 500 -16.98 14.36 10.15
C GLN A 500 -16.63 15.00 11.49
N LYS A 501 -15.89 14.31 12.35
CA LYS A 501 -15.48 14.83 13.66
C LYS A 501 -14.43 15.94 13.58
N SER A 502 -13.58 15.92 12.56
CA SER A 502 -12.48 16.87 12.37
C SER A 502 -12.81 18.03 11.43
N LEU A 503 -14.04 18.06 10.87
CA LEU A 503 -14.51 19.22 10.11
C LEU A 503 -14.59 20.46 11.00
N PRO A 504 -14.10 21.63 10.53
CA PRO A 504 -14.28 22.88 11.26
C PRO A 504 -15.76 23.23 11.33
N LYS A 505 -16.21 23.62 12.50
CA LYS A 505 -17.59 24.11 12.68
C LYS A 505 -17.68 25.53 12.10
N PRO A 506 -18.62 25.81 11.17
CA PRO A 506 -18.76 27.13 10.58
C PRO A 506 -18.91 28.21 11.64
N GLY A 507 -18.12 29.29 11.52
CA GLY A 507 -18.19 30.45 12.45
C GLY A 507 -17.60 30.21 13.85
N VAL A 508 -17.04 29.03 14.12
CA VAL A 508 -16.40 28.70 15.40
C VAL A 508 -14.90 28.68 15.24
N PRO A 509 -14.15 29.61 15.86
CA PRO A 509 -12.70 29.59 15.82
C PRO A 509 -12.16 28.42 16.66
N ALA A 510 -11.13 27.72 16.16
CA ALA A 510 -10.39 26.77 16.98
C ALA A 510 -9.50 27.51 17.98
N LYS A 511 -9.53 27.04 19.22
CA LYS A 511 -8.72 27.58 20.32
C LYS A 511 -8.12 26.40 21.12
N TYR A 512 -6.98 26.64 21.74
CA TYR A 512 -6.44 25.74 22.77
C TYR A 512 -7.14 25.98 24.10
#